data_b9d42fac7c33ddabcf43089d67060075
#
_entry.id   b9d42fac7c33ddabcf43089d67060075
#
_cell.length_a   1.000
_cell.length_b   1.000
_cell.length_c   1.000
_cell.angle_alpha   90.00
_cell.angle_beta   90.00
_cell.angle_gamma   90.00
#
_symmetry.space_group_name_H-M   'P 1'
#
loop_
_entity.id
_entity.type
_entity.pdbx_description
1 polymer ?
#
loop_
_entity_poly.entity_id
_entity_poly.type
_entity_poly.pdbx_seq_one_letter_code
_entity_poly.pdbx_strand_id
1 'polypeptide(L)'
;MFHKRILTRRDKFLLLSLIPVYFIVCGFILQPFSEIWPGIATLIKEPDFLITDYFVVGGVGAAFLNAGVLTLLSIALIYFLDMEMDGHTITSACLMFGFSLFGKNLFNIWAIMLGIWLYAKYHKTHMSHYVYVGLYGTSLSPIITQLMHIGDLPVAARFFLALTAGITIGFLLPPLAAQVHHAHQGYSLYNVGFAGGIIATVIVSLLKSFGITVESRLIWYTGSDFLFFTILSILFLGMAAGAFYFGGRGVVAVSYTHLRAHET
;
A
#
# COMPACT_ATOMS: atom_id res chain seq x y z
N MET A 1 -8.21 36.42 -15.04
CA MET A 1 -8.76 35.25 -15.74
C MET A 1 -7.77 34.11 -15.58
N PHE A 2 -7.95 33.23 -14.60
CA PHE A 2 -7.03 32.10 -14.42
C PHE A 2 -7.37 31.04 -15.47
N HIS A 3 -6.46 30.84 -16.41
CA HIS A 3 -6.60 29.78 -17.43
C HIS A 3 -6.55 28.43 -16.72
N LYS A 4 -7.63 27.66 -16.79
CA LYS A 4 -7.66 26.26 -16.30
C LYS A 4 -6.65 25.46 -17.11
N ARG A 5 -5.49 25.20 -16.52
CA ARG A 5 -4.44 24.44 -17.19
C ARG A 5 -4.91 22.99 -17.28
N ILE A 6 -5.18 22.51 -18.47
CA ILE A 6 -5.52 21.11 -18.70
C ILE A 6 -4.24 20.30 -18.46
N LEU A 7 -4.20 19.55 -17.37
CA LEU A 7 -3.07 18.68 -17.05
C LEU A 7 -3.09 17.46 -17.97
N THR A 8 -1.96 17.17 -18.57
CA THR A 8 -1.77 15.94 -19.34
C THR A 8 -1.76 14.74 -18.40
N ARG A 9 -1.94 13.52 -18.93
CA ARG A 9 -1.81 12.28 -18.15
C ARG A 9 -0.48 12.24 -17.40
N ARG A 10 0.63 12.54 -18.08
CA ARG A 10 1.98 12.61 -17.49
C ARG A 10 2.04 13.58 -16.31
N ASP A 11 1.48 14.78 -16.45
CA ASP A 11 1.51 15.80 -15.40
C ASP A 11 0.77 15.34 -14.14
N LYS A 12 -0.36 14.66 -14.30
CA LYS A 12 -1.14 14.10 -13.18
C LYS A 12 -0.31 13.08 -12.40
N PHE A 13 0.33 12.12 -13.10
CA PHE A 13 1.18 11.09 -12.46
C PHE A 13 2.41 11.69 -11.80
N LEU A 14 3.04 12.71 -12.40
CA LEU A 14 4.15 13.44 -11.80
C LEU A 14 3.72 14.16 -10.51
N LEU A 15 2.56 14.83 -10.51
CA LEU A 15 2.02 15.49 -9.32
C LEU A 15 1.74 14.48 -8.19
N LEU A 16 1.15 13.32 -8.50
CA LEU A 16 0.94 12.28 -7.50
C LEU A 16 2.26 11.77 -6.94
N SER A 17 3.29 11.64 -7.77
CA SER A 17 4.62 11.18 -7.36
C SER A 17 5.35 12.16 -6.43
N LEU A 18 4.96 13.42 -6.38
CA LEU A 18 5.55 14.39 -5.44
C LEU A 18 5.31 14.00 -3.97
N ILE A 19 4.18 13.33 -3.66
CA ILE A 19 3.87 12.92 -2.30
C ILE A 19 4.89 11.89 -1.77
N PRO A 20 5.11 10.74 -2.41
CA PRO A 20 6.12 9.79 -1.93
C PRO A 20 7.54 10.35 -2.01
N VAL A 21 7.88 11.18 -3.00
CA VAL A 21 9.18 11.86 -3.07
C VAL A 21 9.38 12.79 -1.87
N TYR A 22 8.36 13.54 -1.46
CA TYR A 22 8.42 14.38 -0.26
C TYR A 22 8.81 13.58 0.99
N PHE A 23 8.18 12.43 1.22
CA PHE A 23 8.51 11.58 2.36
C PHE A 23 9.90 10.94 2.26
N ILE A 24 10.35 10.57 1.06
CA ILE A 24 11.73 10.11 0.84
C ILE A 24 12.73 11.20 1.25
N VAL A 25 12.48 12.44 0.81
CA VAL A 25 13.34 13.58 1.18
C VAL A 25 13.32 13.82 2.69
N CYS A 26 12.14 13.81 3.31
CA CYS A 26 12.04 13.88 4.78
C CYS A 26 12.83 12.77 5.47
N GLY A 27 12.77 11.54 4.93
CA GLY A 27 13.52 10.41 5.46
C GLY A 27 15.03 10.64 5.48
N PHE A 28 15.59 11.17 4.39
CA PHE A 28 17.02 11.51 4.32
C PHE A 28 17.44 12.72 5.20
N ILE A 29 16.50 13.62 5.50
CA ILE A 29 16.75 14.73 6.43
C ILE A 29 16.74 14.26 7.88
N LEU A 30 15.86 13.31 8.23
CA LEU A 30 15.59 12.90 9.61
C LEU A 30 16.50 11.78 10.12
N GLN A 31 17.10 11.00 9.21
CA GLN A 31 17.97 9.89 9.58
C GLN A 31 19.24 9.90 8.73
N PRO A 32 20.43 9.70 9.34
CA PRO A 32 21.68 9.65 8.61
C PRO A 32 21.69 8.54 7.55
N PHE A 33 22.27 8.84 6.38
CA PHE A 33 22.35 7.89 5.27
C PHE A 33 22.98 6.54 5.66
N SER A 34 23.95 6.56 6.55
CA SER A 34 24.64 5.36 7.06
C SER A 34 23.72 4.43 7.85
N GLU A 35 22.60 4.93 8.40
CA GLU A 35 21.65 4.16 9.20
C GLU A 35 20.44 3.71 8.38
N ILE A 36 20.10 4.39 7.27
CA ILE A 36 18.94 4.08 6.44
C ILE A 36 19.05 2.68 5.83
N TRP A 37 20.21 2.32 5.27
CA TRP A 37 20.38 1.02 4.61
C TRP A 37 20.33 -0.16 5.59
N PRO A 38 21.05 -0.11 6.74
CA PRO A 38 20.83 -1.11 7.79
C PRO A 38 19.39 -1.17 8.27
N GLY A 39 18.72 0.00 8.40
CA GLY A 39 17.30 0.08 8.76
C GLY A 39 16.40 -0.66 7.78
N ILE A 40 16.55 -0.45 6.46
CA ILE A 40 15.81 -1.20 5.44
C ILE A 40 16.09 -2.69 5.52
N ALA A 41 17.34 -3.10 5.72
CA ALA A 41 17.69 -4.51 5.87
C ALA A 41 17.01 -5.14 7.10
N THR A 42 16.85 -4.36 8.18
CA THR A 42 16.11 -4.78 9.37
C THR A 42 14.61 -4.91 9.07
N LEU A 43 14.00 -3.93 8.38
CA LEU A 43 12.59 -3.99 7.96
C LEU A 43 12.26 -5.24 7.15
N ILE A 44 13.16 -5.65 6.25
CA ILE A 44 12.95 -6.83 5.41
C ILE A 44 13.04 -8.13 6.21
N LYS A 45 13.86 -8.14 7.26
CA LYS A 45 14.12 -9.33 8.08
C LYS A 45 13.18 -9.45 9.29
N GLU A 46 12.58 -8.35 9.72
CA GLU A 46 11.67 -8.38 10.89
C GLU A 46 10.39 -9.13 10.52
N PRO A 47 9.97 -10.11 11.34
CA PRO A 47 8.68 -10.74 11.14
C PRO A 47 7.56 -9.73 11.40
N ASP A 48 6.69 -9.57 10.42
CA ASP A 48 5.54 -8.68 10.51
C ASP A 48 4.41 -9.37 11.30
N PHE A 49 4.31 -9.01 12.56
CA PHE A 49 3.15 -9.37 13.39
C PHE A 49 2.03 -8.35 13.20
N LEU A 50 0.95 -8.47 13.96
CA LEU A 50 -0.31 -7.73 13.77
C LEU A 50 -0.12 -6.22 13.53
N ILE A 51 0.75 -5.57 14.29
CA ILE A 51 1.18 -4.19 14.05
C ILE A 51 2.67 -4.10 14.36
N THR A 52 3.47 -3.96 13.30
CA THR A 52 4.92 -3.78 13.39
C THR A 52 5.25 -2.40 12.83
N ASP A 53 5.40 -1.42 13.72
CA ASP A 53 5.69 -0.05 13.33
C ASP A 53 7.14 0.06 12.80
N TYR A 54 7.27 0.33 11.54
CA TYR A 54 8.56 0.43 10.85
C TYR A 54 9.40 1.61 11.31
N PHE A 55 8.80 2.62 11.92
CA PHE A 55 9.55 3.70 12.56
C PHE A 55 10.39 3.21 13.75
N VAL A 56 9.90 2.21 14.48
CA VAL A 56 10.65 1.57 15.58
C VAL A 56 11.70 0.61 15.06
N VAL A 57 11.35 -0.19 14.05
CA VAL A 57 12.17 -1.29 13.55
C VAL A 57 13.38 -0.78 12.75
N GLY A 58 13.15 0.13 11.81
CA GLY A 58 14.20 0.61 10.89
C GLY A 58 14.58 2.07 11.07
N GLY A 59 13.84 2.79 11.91
CA GLY A 59 13.93 4.24 12.02
C GLY A 59 13.08 4.98 11.00
N VAL A 60 12.86 6.27 11.24
CA VAL A 60 11.94 7.12 10.45
C VAL A 60 12.36 7.22 8.99
N GLY A 61 13.66 7.38 8.73
CA GLY A 61 14.19 7.52 7.37
C GLY A 61 14.03 6.24 6.55
N ALA A 62 14.37 5.09 7.13
CA ALA A 62 14.21 3.79 6.46
C ALA A 62 12.73 3.48 6.17
N ALA A 63 11.83 3.76 7.12
CA ALA A 63 10.39 3.58 6.94
C ALA A 63 9.83 4.48 5.82
N PHE A 64 10.20 5.76 5.80
CA PHE A 64 9.79 6.69 4.72
C PHE A 64 10.38 6.31 3.37
N LEU A 65 11.63 5.86 3.32
CA LEU A 65 12.24 5.39 2.07
C LEU A 65 11.53 4.13 1.56
N ASN A 66 11.26 3.14 2.41
CA ASN A 66 10.50 1.95 2.06
C ASN A 66 9.12 2.31 1.51
N ALA A 67 8.36 3.12 2.23
CA ALA A 67 7.01 3.53 1.83
C ALA A 67 7.01 4.37 0.55
N GLY A 68 7.93 5.31 0.44
CA GLY A 68 8.06 6.17 -0.72
C GLY A 68 8.43 5.41 -1.98
N VAL A 69 9.44 4.52 -1.91
CA VAL A 69 9.87 3.70 -3.06
C VAL A 69 8.77 2.75 -3.51
N LEU A 70 8.11 2.03 -2.60
CA LEU A 70 6.99 1.14 -2.94
C LEU A 70 5.83 1.88 -3.60
N THR A 71 5.52 3.08 -3.11
CA THR A 71 4.47 3.91 -3.70
C THR A 71 4.87 4.40 -5.10
N LEU A 72 6.11 4.84 -5.30
CA LEU A 72 6.61 5.23 -6.62
C LEU A 72 6.58 4.06 -7.61
N LEU A 73 6.98 2.86 -7.18
CA LEU A 73 6.91 1.66 -8.01
C LEU A 73 5.46 1.32 -8.40
N SER A 74 4.51 1.50 -7.48
CA SER A 74 3.08 1.28 -7.75
C SER A 74 2.52 2.31 -8.72
N ILE A 75 2.86 3.58 -8.56
CA ILE A 75 2.49 4.67 -9.48
C ILE A 75 3.09 4.40 -10.87
N ALA A 76 4.37 4.02 -10.93
CA ALA A 76 5.04 3.67 -12.17
C ALA A 76 4.39 2.46 -12.86
N LEU A 77 4.05 1.42 -12.11
CA LEU A 77 3.33 0.24 -12.64
C LEU A 77 2.02 0.65 -13.32
N ILE A 78 1.18 1.45 -12.65
CA ILE A 78 -0.08 1.94 -13.20
C ILE A 78 0.15 2.77 -14.46
N TYR A 79 1.18 3.63 -14.45
CA TYR A 79 1.56 4.44 -15.60
C TYR A 79 2.01 3.58 -16.79
N PHE A 80 2.85 2.58 -16.58
CA PHE A 80 3.32 1.69 -17.65
C PHE A 80 2.27 0.70 -18.15
N LEU A 81 1.24 0.43 -17.37
CA LEU A 81 0.06 -0.32 -17.82
C LEU A 81 -0.92 0.54 -18.63
N ASP A 82 -0.53 1.76 -18.97
CA ASP A 82 -1.27 2.71 -19.80
C ASP A 82 -2.66 3.07 -19.25
N MET A 83 -2.79 3.10 -17.93
CA MET A 83 -4.05 3.42 -17.26
C MET A 83 -4.21 4.93 -17.09
N GLU A 84 -5.42 5.41 -17.18
CA GLU A 84 -5.75 6.79 -16.83
C GLU A 84 -5.79 6.97 -15.31
N MET A 85 -5.44 8.17 -14.86
CA MET A 85 -5.48 8.51 -13.43
C MET A 85 -6.91 8.76 -12.97
N ASP A 86 -7.37 7.97 -12.04
CA ASP A 86 -8.69 8.05 -11.41
C ASP A 86 -8.60 8.00 -9.88
N GLY A 87 -9.75 7.91 -9.19
CA GLY A 87 -9.81 7.78 -7.74
C GLY A 87 -9.13 6.49 -7.22
N HIS A 88 -9.18 5.39 -7.98
CA HIS A 88 -8.50 4.14 -7.61
C HIS A 88 -6.98 4.28 -7.64
N THR A 89 -6.44 5.06 -8.59
CA THR A 89 -5.01 5.36 -8.65
C THR A 89 -4.54 6.07 -7.38
N ILE A 90 -5.27 7.12 -6.97
CA ILE A 90 -4.95 7.90 -5.77
C ILE A 90 -5.07 7.03 -4.53
N THR A 91 -6.18 6.31 -4.39
CA THR A 91 -6.43 5.42 -3.25
C THR A 91 -5.36 4.33 -3.15
N SER A 92 -4.99 3.70 -4.27
CA SER A 92 -3.95 2.67 -4.24
C SER A 92 -2.58 3.22 -3.86
N ALA A 93 -2.23 4.43 -4.31
CA ALA A 93 -0.99 5.09 -3.91
C ALA A 93 -0.99 5.42 -2.40
N CYS A 94 -2.08 5.97 -1.87
CA CYS A 94 -2.22 6.27 -0.44
C CYS A 94 -2.18 5.00 0.43
N LEU A 95 -2.89 3.93 0.03
CA LEU A 95 -2.88 2.65 0.74
C LEU A 95 -1.52 1.95 0.63
N MET A 96 -0.86 2.03 -0.54
CA MET A 96 0.49 1.50 -0.67
C MET A 96 1.44 2.22 0.28
N PHE A 97 1.41 3.55 0.34
CA PHE A 97 2.24 4.33 1.24
C PHE A 97 1.95 3.97 2.71
N GLY A 98 0.68 4.05 3.14
CA GLY A 98 0.29 3.81 4.52
C GLY A 98 0.66 2.42 5.02
N PHE A 99 0.32 1.36 4.28
CA PHE A 99 0.68 -0.01 4.66
C PHE A 99 2.18 -0.31 4.57
N SER A 100 2.95 0.48 3.82
CA SER A 100 4.41 0.34 3.75
C SER A 100 5.14 1.00 4.92
N LEU A 101 4.41 1.66 5.82
CA LEU A 101 4.93 2.09 7.13
C LEU A 101 4.81 0.99 8.20
N PHE A 102 4.01 -0.06 7.90
CA PHE A 102 3.88 -1.23 8.76
C PHE A 102 3.46 -2.46 7.94
N GLY A 103 4.30 -3.45 7.80
CA GLY A 103 3.96 -4.74 7.21
C GLY A 103 4.21 -4.92 5.70
N LYS A 104 4.27 -3.86 4.88
CA LYS A 104 4.72 -3.97 3.48
C LYS A 104 6.16 -3.50 3.36
N ASN A 105 7.01 -4.33 2.76
CA ASN A 105 8.38 -3.96 2.48
C ASN A 105 8.75 -4.30 1.02
N LEU A 106 9.95 -3.84 0.61
CA LEU A 106 10.44 -4.03 -0.77
C LEU A 106 10.57 -5.50 -1.21
N PHE A 107 10.46 -6.44 -0.28
CA PHE A 107 10.60 -7.88 -0.57
C PHE A 107 9.25 -8.60 -0.64
N ASN A 108 8.31 -8.34 0.29
CA ASN A 108 7.18 -9.24 0.53
C ASN A 108 5.96 -9.03 -0.38
N ILE A 109 5.90 -7.97 -1.19
CA ILE A 109 4.74 -7.69 -2.07
C ILE A 109 4.75 -8.50 -3.37
N TRP A 110 5.92 -8.93 -3.85
CA TRP A 110 6.07 -9.42 -5.21
C TRP A 110 5.40 -10.76 -5.48
N ALA A 111 5.35 -11.65 -4.48
CA ALA A 111 4.69 -12.94 -4.62
C ALA A 111 3.18 -12.77 -4.89
N ILE A 112 2.51 -11.83 -4.20
CA ILE A 112 1.10 -11.52 -4.43
C ILE A 112 0.91 -10.90 -5.81
N MET A 113 1.76 -9.94 -6.20
CA MET A 113 1.70 -9.32 -7.53
C MET A 113 1.92 -10.33 -8.66
N LEU A 114 2.82 -11.31 -8.44
CA LEU A 114 3.02 -12.43 -9.37
C LEU A 114 1.75 -13.29 -9.49
N GLY A 115 1.07 -13.56 -8.37
CA GLY A 115 -0.21 -14.28 -8.36
C GLY A 115 -1.28 -13.57 -9.17
N ILE A 116 -1.41 -12.24 -9.04
CA ILE A 116 -2.31 -11.41 -9.84
C ILE A 116 -1.96 -11.48 -11.34
N TRP A 117 -0.67 -11.39 -11.67
CA TRP A 117 -0.22 -11.50 -13.05
C TRP A 117 -0.53 -12.86 -13.65
N LEU A 118 -0.30 -13.95 -12.90
CA LEU A 118 -0.65 -15.32 -13.31
C LEU A 118 -2.16 -15.48 -13.52
N TYR A 119 -2.99 -14.88 -12.65
CA TYR A 119 -4.44 -14.87 -12.81
C TYR A 119 -4.86 -14.17 -14.12
N ALA A 120 -4.30 -13.00 -14.41
CA ALA A 120 -4.55 -12.29 -15.66
C ALA A 120 -4.13 -13.13 -16.87
N LYS A 121 -2.97 -13.77 -16.83
CA LYS A 121 -2.48 -14.69 -17.88
C LYS A 121 -3.39 -15.90 -18.08
N TYR A 122 -3.82 -16.55 -16.98
CA TYR A 122 -4.73 -17.68 -17.02
C TYR A 122 -6.05 -17.33 -17.73
N HIS A 123 -6.61 -16.14 -17.43
CA HIS A 123 -7.84 -15.65 -18.05
C HIS A 123 -7.61 -14.97 -19.41
N LYS A 124 -6.38 -14.97 -19.92
CA LYS A 124 -6.02 -14.32 -21.21
C LYS A 124 -6.42 -12.84 -21.27
N THR A 125 -6.32 -12.15 -20.14
CA THR A 125 -6.64 -10.74 -19.98
C THR A 125 -5.38 -9.92 -19.69
N HIS A 126 -5.47 -8.60 -19.82
CA HIS A 126 -4.38 -7.71 -19.48
C HIS A 126 -4.31 -7.46 -17.96
N MET A 127 -3.11 -7.32 -17.40
CA MET A 127 -2.90 -7.08 -15.96
C MET A 127 -3.59 -5.80 -15.46
N SER A 128 -3.80 -4.81 -16.34
CA SER A 128 -4.48 -3.56 -15.99
C SER A 128 -5.87 -3.77 -15.38
N HIS A 129 -6.58 -4.86 -15.73
CA HIS A 129 -7.89 -5.18 -15.17
C HIS A 129 -7.84 -5.54 -13.68
N TYR A 130 -6.70 -6.01 -13.19
CA TYR A 130 -6.56 -6.52 -11.82
C TYR A 130 -5.50 -5.80 -11.00
N VAL A 131 -4.80 -4.81 -11.57
CA VAL A 131 -3.67 -4.14 -10.88
C VAL A 131 -4.08 -3.51 -9.57
N TYR A 132 -5.23 -2.85 -9.50
CA TYR A 132 -5.73 -2.26 -8.26
C TYR A 132 -6.06 -3.32 -7.21
N VAL A 133 -6.68 -4.43 -7.62
CA VAL A 133 -6.93 -5.57 -6.73
C VAL A 133 -5.61 -6.10 -6.18
N GLY A 134 -4.57 -6.19 -7.02
CA GLY A 134 -3.24 -6.59 -6.62
C GLY A 134 -2.61 -5.62 -5.62
N LEU A 135 -2.60 -4.32 -5.93
CA LEU A 135 -2.03 -3.31 -5.06
C LEU A 135 -2.74 -3.25 -3.69
N TYR A 136 -4.06 -3.38 -3.65
CA TYR A 136 -4.80 -3.50 -2.39
C TYR A 136 -4.48 -4.82 -1.69
N GLY A 137 -4.43 -5.92 -2.44
CA GLY A 137 -4.16 -7.27 -1.93
C GLY A 137 -2.77 -7.43 -1.33
N THR A 138 -1.80 -6.59 -1.70
CA THR A 138 -0.49 -6.58 -1.04
C THR A 138 -0.57 -6.19 0.45
N SER A 139 -1.73 -5.74 0.96
CA SER A 139 -1.94 -5.60 2.42
C SER A 139 -1.82 -6.93 3.18
N LEU A 140 -1.91 -8.06 2.47
CA LEU A 140 -1.68 -9.40 3.01
C LEU A 140 -0.20 -9.84 2.98
N SER A 141 0.70 -8.99 2.51
CA SER A 141 2.14 -9.30 2.43
C SER A 141 2.80 -9.65 3.78
N PRO A 142 2.33 -9.16 4.96
CA PRO A 142 2.83 -9.63 6.25
C PRO A 142 2.76 -11.16 6.43
N ILE A 143 1.78 -11.81 5.81
CA ILE A 143 1.68 -13.28 5.82
C ILE A 143 2.92 -13.93 5.21
N ILE A 144 3.48 -13.34 4.14
CA ILE A 144 4.69 -13.83 3.48
C ILE A 144 5.89 -13.74 4.41
N THR A 145 6.09 -12.58 5.05
CA THR A 145 7.18 -12.37 6.01
C THR A 145 7.03 -13.32 7.19
N GLN A 146 5.81 -13.53 7.68
CA GLN A 146 5.54 -14.45 8.77
C GLN A 146 5.85 -15.91 8.41
N LEU A 147 5.46 -16.37 7.21
CA LEU A 147 5.77 -17.71 6.72
C LEU A 147 7.28 -17.93 6.57
N MET A 148 8.05 -16.88 6.30
CA MET A 148 9.52 -16.93 6.29
C MET A 148 10.15 -17.20 7.67
N HIS A 149 9.40 -16.97 8.75
CA HIS A 149 9.88 -17.11 10.12
C HIS A 149 9.23 -18.28 10.88
N ILE A 150 8.44 -19.12 10.21
CA ILE A 150 7.75 -20.24 10.83
C ILE A 150 8.72 -21.37 11.18
N GLY A 151 8.73 -21.74 12.47
CA GLY A 151 9.25 -23.02 12.99
C GLY A 151 10.68 -23.37 12.60
N ASP A 152 11.02 -24.65 12.76
CA ASP A 152 12.37 -25.19 12.51
C ASP A 152 12.59 -25.69 11.08
N LEU A 153 11.78 -25.23 10.12
CA LEU A 153 11.93 -25.62 8.72
C LEU A 153 13.20 -25.02 8.11
N PRO A 154 13.85 -25.73 7.17
CA PRO A 154 14.96 -25.18 6.41
C PRO A 154 14.58 -23.89 5.70
N VAL A 155 15.50 -22.92 5.61
CA VAL A 155 15.25 -21.58 5.00
C VAL A 155 14.65 -21.72 3.60
N ALA A 156 15.15 -22.66 2.78
CA ALA A 156 14.60 -22.89 1.44
C ALA A 156 13.13 -23.33 1.49
N ALA A 157 12.74 -24.21 2.41
CA ALA A 157 11.36 -24.65 2.55
C ALA A 157 10.43 -23.50 2.97
N ARG A 158 10.87 -22.67 3.92
CA ARG A 158 10.14 -21.46 4.34
C ARG A 158 9.96 -20.48 3.19
N PHE A 159 11.02 -20.27 2.39
CA PHE A 159 10.96 -19.39 1.22
C PHE A 159 9.93 -19.90 0.19
N PHE A 160 9.98 -21.19 -0.17
CA PHE A 160 9.02 -21.77 -1.11
C PHE A 160 7.59 -21.76 -0.58
N LEU A 161 7.40 -21.99 0.73
CA LEU A 161 6.09 -21.91 1.37
C LEU A 161 5.54 -20.47 1.29
N ALA A 162 6.33 -19.47 1.66
CA ALA A 162 5.95 -18.06 1.62
C ALA A 162 5.66 -17.59 0.18
N LEU A 163 6.50 -17.97 -0.77
CA LEU A 163 6.31 -17.66 -2.20
C LEU A 163 5.02 -18.29 -2.74
N THR A 164 4.79 -19.58 -2.47
CA THR A 164 3.59 -20.29 -2.92
C THR A 164 2.34 -19.71 -2.29
N ALA A 165 2.35 -19.40 -0.99
CA ALA A 165 1.24 -18.76 -0.30
C ALA A 165 0.95 -17.37 -0.90
N GLY A 166 1.95 -16.54 -1.14
CA GLY A 166 1.77 -15.22 -1.74
C GLY A 166 1.19 -15.30 -3.16
N ILE A 167 1.69 -16.22 -4.00
CA ILE A 167 1.14 -16.46 -5.34
C ILE A 167 -0.31 -16.92 -5.25
N THR A 168 -0.62 -17.84 -4.34
CA THR A 168 -1.99 -18.34 -4.13
C THR A 168 -2.92 -17.24 -3.67
N ILE A 169 -2.51 -16.41 -2.73
CA ILE A 169 -3.26 -15.23 -2.28
C ILE A 169 -3.57 -14.32 -3.48
N GLY A 170 -2.54 -13.95 -4.25
CA GLY A 170 -2.70 -13.08 -5.40
C GLY A 170 -3.61 -13.69 -6.47
N PHE A 171 -3.53 -14.99 -6.71
CA PHE A 171 -4.35 -15.68 -7.70
C PHE A 171 -5.83 -15.79 -7.28
N LEU A 172 -6.11 -16.01 -6.01
CA LEU A 172 -7.46 -16.16 -5.48
C LEU A 172 -8.18 -14.83 -5.23
N LEU A 173 -7.43 -13.75 -5.04
CA LEU A 173 -8.01 -12.47 -4.64
C LEU A 173 -8.95 -11.85 -5.66
N PRO A 174 -8.67 -11.81 -6.99
CA PRO A 174 -9.58 -11.23 -7.97
C PRO A 174 -10.95 -11.90 -8.02
N PRO A 175 -11.08 -13.23 -8.15
CA PRO A 175 -12.39 -13.87 -8.18
C PRO A 175 -13.13 -13.72 -6.84
N LEU A 176 -12.42 -13.78 -5.71
CA LEU A 176 -13.04 -13.62 -4.41
C LEU A 176 -13.57 -12.20 -4.21
N ALA A 177 -12.79 -11.17 -4.58
CA ALA A 177 -13.22 -9.78 -4.50
C ALA A 177 -14.45 -9.49 -5.37
N ALA A 178 -14.56 -10.14 -6.55
CA ALA A 178 -15.74 -10.03 -7.40
C ALA A 178 -16.99 -10.69 -6.76
N GLN A 179 -16.84 -11.85 -6.13
CA GLN A 179 -17.95 -12.57 -5.50
C GLN A 179 -18.42 -11.89 -4.21
N VAL A 180 -17.51 -11.32 -3.44
CA VAL A 180 -17.82 -10.60 -2.19
C VAL A 180 -18.79 -9.44 -2.43
N HIS A 181 -18.72 -8.77 -3.58
CA HIS A 181 -19.68 -7.72 -3.92
C HIS A 181 -21.13 -8.23 -3.90
N HIS A 182 -21.38 -9.44 -4.39
CA HIS A 182 -22.71 -10.06 -4.31
C HIS A 182 -23.12 -10.41 -2.88
N ALA A 183 -22.16 -10.78 -2.03
CA ALA A 183 -22.45 -11.15 -0.64
C ALA A 183 -22.89 -9.96 0.22
N HIS A 184 -22.25 -8.79 0.06
CA HIS A 184 -22.60 -7.60 0.84
C HIS A 184 -23.51 -6.60 0.09
N GLN A 185 -23.91 -6.88 -1.15
CA GLN A 185 -24.90 -6.11 -1.93
C GLN A 185 -24.65 -4.60 -1.98
N GLY A 186 -23.39 -4.17 -1.93
CA GLY A 186 -23.00 -2.74 -1.93
C GLY A 186 -22.93 -2.08 -0.55
N TYR A 187 -23.28 -2.77 0.54
CA TYR A 187 -23.16 -2.22 1.91
C TYR A 187 -21.72 -2.05 2.38
N SER A 188 -20.74 -2.68 1.74
CA SER A 188 -19.31 -2.47 2.00
C SER A 188 -18.65 -1.75 0.83
N LEU A 189 -17.87 -0.72 1.12
CA LEU A 189 -17.08 0.02 0.14
C LEU A 189 -15.78 -0.69 -0.24
N TYR A 190 -15.39 -1.74 0.51
CA TYR A 190 -14.05 -2.33 0.46
C TYR A 190 -14.08 -3.82 0.06
N ASN A 191 -14.50 -4.14 -1.17
CA ASN A 191 -14.56 -5.52 -1.67
C ASN A 191 -13.25 -6.28 -1.49
N VAL A 192 -12.12 -5.67 -1.90
CA VAL A 192 -10.81 -6.31 -1.81
C VAL A 192 -10.37 -6.47 -0.35
N GLY A 193 -10.65 -5.49 0.51
CA GLY A 193 -10.35 -5.56 1.94
C GLY A 193 -11.14 -6.69 2.63
N PHE A 194 -12.42 -6.82 2.31
CA PHE A 194 -13.26 -7.90 2.83
C PHE A 194 -12.79 -9.28 2.34
N ALA A 195 -12.50 -9.41 1.04
CA ALA A 195 -11.93 -10.63 0.47
C ALA A 195 -10.57 -10.99 1.11
N GLY A 196 -9.73 -9.98 1.32
CA GLY A 196 -8.45 -10.13 2.03
C GLY A 196 -8.64 -10.63 3.46
N GLY A 197 -9.62 -10.09 4.19
CA GLY A 197 -9.97 -10.54 5.53
C GLY A 197 -10.38 -12.00 5.58
N ILE A 198 -11.19 -12.47 4.62
CA ILE A 198 -11.55 -13.89 4.50
C ILE A 198 -10.29 -14.74 4.28
N ILE A 199 -9.44 -14.38 3.32
CA ILE A 199 -8.20 -15.09 3.01
C ILE A 199 -7.30 -15.17 4.26
N ALA A 200 -7.09 -14.04 4.94
CA ALA A 200 -6.28 -13.97 6.16
C ALA A 200 -6.84 -14.88 7.25
N THR A 201 -8.16 -14.87 7.47
CA THR A 201 -8.82 -15.72 8.45
C THR A 201 -8.62 -17.21 8.15
N VAL A 202 -8.76 -17.61 6.88
CA VAL A 202 -8.53 -19.00 6.45
C VAL A 202 -7.08 -19.41 6.69
N ILE A 203 -6.12 -18.58 6.26
CA ILE A 203 -4.69 -18.88 6.42
C ILE A 203 -4.31 -18.98 7.89
N VAL A 204 -4.72 -18.01 8.73
CA VAL A 204 -4.42 -18.04 10.17
C VAL A 204 -5.07 -19.25 10.84
N SER A 205 -6.28 -19.63 10.44
CA SER A 205 -6.96 -20.83 10.97
C SER A 205 -6.22 -22.11 10.57
N LEU A 206 -5.74 -22.20 9.33
CA LEU A 206 -4.92 -23.32 8.89
C LEU A 206 -3.60 -23.39 9.68
N LEU A 207 -2.87 -22.28 9.85
CA LEU A 207 -1.64 -22.24 10.63
C LEU A 207 -1.89 -22.73 12.07
N LYS A 208 -2.96 -22.25 12.71
CA LYS A 208 -3.34 -22.71 14.05
C LYS A 208 -3.65 -24.21 14.10
N SER A 209 -4.28 -24.79 13.07
CA SER A 209 -4.59 -26.22 13.03
C SER A 209 -3.32 -27.09 12.93
N PHE A 210 -2.21 -26.54 12.43
CA PHE A 210 -0.88 -27.17 12.44
C PHE A 210 -0.07 -26.83 13.71
N GLY A 211 -0.68 -26.24 14.73
CA GLY A 211 -0.01 -25.87 15.98
C GLY A 211 0.86 -24.62 15.87
N ILE A 212 0.80 -23.89 14.76
CA ILE A 212 1.55 -22.66 14.55
C ILE A 212 0.74 -21.50 15.12
N THR A 213 1.15 -21.01 16.28
CA THR A 213 0.55 -19.82 16.89
C THR A 213 1.21 -18.55 16.37
N VAL A 214 0.40 -17.66 15.83
CA VAL A 214 0.82 -16.32 15.47
C VAL A 214 0.74 -15.47 16.73
N GLU A 215 1.88 -15.18 17.35
CA GLU A 215 1.90 -14.26 18.50
C GLU A 215 1.56 -12.85 18.01
N SER A 216 0.63 -12.21 18.72
CA SER A 216 0.31 -10.80 18.48
C SER A 216 1.38 -9.95 19.16
N ARG A 217 2.23 -9.31 18.37
CA ARG A 217 3.25 -8.39 18.86
C ARG A 217 2.88 -6.97 18.46
N LEU A 218 2.67 -6.11 19.45
CA LEU A 218 2.37 -4.71 19.23
C LEU A 218 3.66 -3.91 19.41
N ILE A 219 4.25 -3.44 18.32
CA ILE A 219 5.38 -2.53 18.31
C ILE A 219 4.85 -1.16 17.93
N TRP A 220 5.06 -0.17 18.78
CA TRP A 220 4.47 1.15 18.65
C TRP A 220 5.53 2.23 18.82
N TYR A 221 5.62 3.16 17.89
CA TYR A 221 6.51 4.31 17.98
C TYR A 221 5.92 5.35 18.95
N THR A 222 6.68 5.70 19.97
CA THR A 222 6.31 6.69 21.00
C THR A 222 7.17 7.95 20.91
N GLY A 223 7.73 8.22 19.73
CA GLY A 223 8.61 9.38 19.51
C GLY A 223 7.85 10.70 19.38
N SER A 224 8.38 11.64 18.64
CA SER A 224 7.87 13.00 18.57
C SER A 224 6.62 13.12 17.70
N ASP A 225 5.43 13.22 18.32
CA ASP A 225 4.17 13.53 17.63
C ASP A 225 4.25 14.87 16.91
N PHE A 226 4.96 15.84 17.50
CA PHE A 226 5.15 17.16 16.89
C PHE A 226 5.88 17.11 15.55
N LEU A 227 6.84 16.20 15.41
CA LEU A 227 7.58 15.97 14.16
C LEU A 227 6.62 15.54 13.04
N PHE A 228 5.83 14.48 13.30
CA PHE A 228 4.87 13.97 12.32
C PHE A 228 3.76 14.97 12.01
N PHE A 229 3.26 15.69 13.02
CA PHE A 229 2.31 16.76 12.82
C PHE A 229 2.88 17.84 11.88
N THR A 230 4.14 18.22 12.06
CA THR A 230 4.81 19.22 11.22
C THR A 230 4.96 18.73 9.78
N ILE A 231 5.45 17.49 9.58
CA ILE A 231 5.62 16.88 8.26
C ILE A 231 4.27 16.83 7.52
N LEU A 232 3.22 16.34 8.17
CA LEU A 232 1.89 16.24 7.56
C LEU A 232 1.28 17.63 7.29
N SER A 233 1.48 18.57 8.19
CA SER A 233 0.98 19.96 7.99
C SER A 233 1.63 20.61 6.77
N ILE A 234 2.93 20.46 6.59
CA ILE A 234 3.65 20.98 5.41
C ILE A 234 3.10 20.31 4.13
N LEU A 235 2.92 19.00 4.15
CA LEU A 235 2.35 18.25 3.02
C LEU A 235 0.96 18.78 2.65
N PHE A 236 0.04 18.85 3.61
CA PHE A 236 -1.34 19.27 3.36
C PHE A 236 -1.43 20.74 2.93
N LEU A 237 -0.63 21.63 3.52
CA LEU A 237 -0.54 23.02 3.07
C LEU A 237 0.01 23.12 1.65
N GLY A 238 1.03 22.32 1.31
CA GLY A 238 1.56 22.23 -0.04
C GLY A 238 0.53 21.74 -1.04
N MET A 239 -0.22 20.68 -0.69
CA MET A 239 -1.33 20.18 -1.52
C MET A 239 -2.44 21.21 -1.71
N ALA A 240 -2.84 21.93 -0.65
CA ALA A 240 -3.82 22.99 -0.72
C ALA A 240 -3.34 24.14 -1.63
N ALA A 241 -2.10 24.59 -1.46
CA ALA A 241 -1.50 25.61 -2.32
C ALA A 241 -1.43 25.16 -3.79
N GLY A 242 -1.06 23.91 -4.04
CA GLY A 242 -1.09 23.32 -5.39
C GLY A 242 -2.50 23.28 -5.97
N ALA A 243 -3.50 22.88 -5.20
CA ALA A 243 -4.89 22.87 -5.64
C ALA A 243 -5.38 24.28 -6.03
N PHE A 244 -5.04 25.31 -5.25
CA PHE A 244 -5.33 26.70 -5.60
C PHE A 244 -4.60 27.15 -6.86
N TYR A 245 -3.34 26.79 -7.03
CA TYR A 245 -2.53 27.17 -8.18
C TYR A 245 -3.05 26.55 -9.49
N PHE A 246 -3.35 25.25 -9.49
CA PHE A 246 -3.79 24.54 -10.69
C PHE A 246 -5.31 24.60 -10.93
N GLY A 247 -6.12 24.62 -9.88
CA GLY A 247 -7.58 24.55 -9.95
C GLY A 247 -8.31 25.88 -9.87
N GLY A 248 -7.63 26.92 -9.42
CA GLY A 248 -8.22 28.24 -9.18
C GLY A 248 -9.37 28.22 -8.14
N ARG A 249 -10.09 29.34 -8.04
CA ARG A 249 -11.23 29.47 -7.10
C ARG A 249 -12.41 28.53 -7.37
N GLY A 250 -12.46 27.91 -8.56
CA GLY A 250 -13.52 26.97 -8.93
C GLY A 250 -13.51 25.66 -8.12
N VAL A 251 -12.35 25.23 -7.59
CA VAL A 251 -12.24 23.99 -6.78
C VAL A 251 -13.04 24.12 -5.47
N VAL A 252 -13.00 25.28 -4.83
CA VAL A 252 -13.73 25.54 -3.59
C VAL A 252 -15.25 25.59 -3.84
N ALA A 253 -15.68 26.18 -4.95
CA ALA A 253 -17.09 26.26 -5.33
C ALA A 253 -17.72 24.88 -5.61
N VAL A 254 -16.99 23.96 -6.29
CA VAL A 254 -17.46 22.61 -6.58
C VAL A 254 -17.60 21.77 -5.31
N SER A 255 -16.66 21.89 -4.37
CA SER A 255 -16.74 21.22 -3.07
C SER A 255 -17.97 21.68 -2.26
N TYR A 256 -18.29 22.99 -2.31
CA TYR A 256 -19.47 23.55 -1.61
C TYR A 256 -20.79 23.08 -2.22
N THR A 257 -20.88 22.95 -3.54
CA THR A 257 -22.11 22.49 -4.22
C THR A 257 -22.35 21.00 -4.00
N HIS A 258 -21.32 20.17 -3.93
CA HIS A 258 -21.46 18.73 -3.63
C HIS A 258 -21.85 18.48 -2.17
N LEU A 259 -21.32 19.22 -1.20
CA LEU A 259 -21.73 19.11 0.21
C LEU A 259 -23.21 19.50 0.40
N ARG A 260 -23.67 20.54 -0.30
CA ARG A 260 -25.07 21.01 -0.20
C ARG A 260 -26.08 20.09 -0.89
N ALA A 261 -25.66 19.33 -1.91
CA ALA A 261 -26.52 18.37 -2.60
C ALA A 261 -26.81 17.08 -1.80
N HIS A 262 -26.05 16.85 -0.72
CA HIS A 262 -26.31 15.75 0.22
C HIS A 262 -27.15 16.14 1.45
N GLU A 263 -27.49 17.43 1.59
CA GLU A 263 -28.32 17.94 2.69
C GLU A 263 -29.79 18.15 2.29
N THR A 264 -30.17 17.88 1.04
CA THR A 264 -31.55 17.87 0.53
C THR A 264 -31.96 16.48 0.10
#